data_e8bbc871870a3ad0b95fe62747a21725
#
_entry.id   e8bbc871870a3ad0b95fe62747a21725
#
_cell.length_a   1.000
_cell.length_b   1.000
_cell.length_c   1.000
_cell.angle_alpha   90.00
_cell.angle_beta   90.00
_cell.angle_gamma   90.00
#
_symmetry.space_group_name_H-M   'P 1'
#
loop_
_entity.id
_entity.type
_entity.pdbx_description
1 polymer ?
#
loop_
_entity_poly.entity_id
_entity_poly.type
_entity_poly.pdbx_seq_one_letter_code
_entity_poly.pdbx_strand_id
1 'polypeptide(L)'
;MTSEPEQQIGVGTQDAFQRLWTPHRMAYIQGENKPSGPGADDGCPFCSIPAKSDEDGLVVRRGEHVYAVLNLYPYNGGHLMTVPYRHVADYTDLTDAETAELALLTKQAMTALRTASGAHGFNIGMNQGTVAGAGIAAHLHQHIVPRWGGDT
;
A
#
# COMPACT_ATOMS: atom_id res chain seq x y z
N MET A 1 2.56 -20.39 42.85
CA MET A 1 3.13 -19.79 41.61
C MET A 1 1.97 -19.48 40.69
N THR A 2 1.47 -18.28 40.75
CA THR A 2 0.44 -17.76 39.84
C THR A 2 1.17 -17.23 38.61
N SER A 3 1.05 -17.93 37.50
CA SER A 3 1.51 -17.45 36.20
C SER A 3 0.65 -16.24 35.81
N GLU A 4 1.28 -15.08 35.74
CA GLU A 4 0.65 -13.91 35.12
C GLU A 4 0.30 -14.24 33.66
N PRO A 5 -0.87 -13.86 33.18
CA PRO A 5 -1.21 -14.09 31.78
C PRO A 5 -0.28 -13.24 30.90
N GLU A 6 0.40 -13.87 30.00
CA GLU A 6 1.18 -13.24 28.93
C GLU A 6 0.26 -12.27 28.18
N GLN A 7 0.49 -10.97 28.35
CA GLN A 7 -0.25 -9.95 27.60
C GLN A 7 0.07 -10.14 26.12
N GLN A 8 -0.90 -10.63 25.36
CA GLN A 8 -0.83 -10.61 23.90
C GLN A 8 -0.77 -9.14 23.47
N ILE A 9 0.39 -8.70 23.03
CA ILE A 9 0.57 -7.41 22.36
C ILE A 9 -0.11 -7.53 20.99
N GLY A 10 -1.39 -7.23 20.97
CA GLY A 10 -2.24 -7.24 19.78
C GLY A 10 -2.44 -5.84 19.20
N VAL A 11 -3.04 -5.82 18.02
CA VAL A 11 -3.52 -4.60 17.38
C VAL A 11 -4.47 -3.89 18.35
N GLY A 12 -4.15 -2.64 18.74
CA GLY A 12 -4.95 -1.84 19.67
C GLY A 12 -4.39 -1.71 21.09
N THR A 13 -3.29 -2.37 21.44
CA THR A 13 -2.57 -2.06 22.67
C THR A 13 -1.69 -0.84 22.48
N GLN A 14 -1.73 0.11 23.43
CA GLN A 14 -0.77 1.22 23.44
C GLN A 14 0.63 0.66 23.65
N ASP A 15 1.50 0.92 22.70
CA ASP A 15 2.92 0.63 22.79
C ASP A 15 3.75 1.92 22.68
N ALA A 16 5.09 1.80 22.75
CA ALA A 16 6.00 2.93 22.60
C ALA A 16 6.07 3.46 21.15
N PHE A 17 5.40 2.81 20.22
CA PHE A 17 5.43 3.16 18.82
C PHE A 17 4.08 3.79 18.42
N GLN A 18 4.14 4.89 17.67
CA GLN A 18 2.96 5.53 17.08
C GLN A 18 2.49 4.74 15.85
N ARG A 19 1.78 3.64 16.07
CA ARG A 19 1.26 2.78 15.00
C ARG A 19 -0.16 3.17 14.64
N LEU A 20 -0.48 3.17 13.34
CA LEU A 20 -1.84 3.37 12.88
C LEU A 20 -2.76 2.25 13.35
N TRP A 21 -3.86 2.63 13.98
CA TRP A 21 -4.96 1.75 14.29
C TRP A 21 -5.93 1.66 13.11
N THR A 22 -6.00 0.51 12.47
CA THR A 22 -6.79 0.33 11.24
C THR A 22 -7.76 -0.87 11.33
N PRO A 23 -8.75 -0.84 12.25
CA PRO A 23 -9.66 -1.98 12.45
C PRO A 23 -10.50 -2.30 11.20
N HIS A 24 -10.79 -1.32 10.35
CA HIS A 24 -11.50 -1.50 9.09
C HIS A 24 -10.77 -2.39 8.07
N ARG A 25 -9.48 -2.67 8.30
CA ARG A 25 -8.71 -3.59 7.46
C ARG A 25 -8.78 -5.06 7.91
N MET A 26 -9.43 -5.35 9.03
CA MET A 26 -9.47 -6.72 9.58
C MET A 26 -10.09 -7.71 8.59
N ALA A 27 -11.17 -7.35 7.91
CA ALA A 27 -11.78 -8.17 6.87
C ALA A 27 -10.77 -8.51 5.75
N TYR A 28 -10.01 -7.52 5.29
CA TYR A 28 -8.97 -7.71 4.28
C TYR A 28 -7.82 -8.59 4.81
N ILE A 29 -7.37 -8.36 6.05
CA ILE A 29 -6.28 -9.15 6.67
C ILE A 29 -6.71 -10.60 6.85
N GLN A 30 -7.98 -10.84 7.21
CA GLN A 30 -8.56 -12.18 7.37
C GLN A 30 -8.78 -12.92 6.05
N GLY A 31 -8.49 -12.27 4.92
CA GLY A 31 -8.56 -12.90 3.60
C GLY A 31 -9.89 -12.75 2.88
N GLU A 32 -10.84 -12.03 3.47
CA GLU A 32 -12.08 -11.67 2.79
C GLU A 32 -11.77 -10.76 1.60
N ASN A 33 -12.24 -11.14 0.43
CA ASN A 33 -12.02 -10.40 -0.83
C ASN A 33 -10.56 -10.30 -1.32
N LYS A 34 -9.65 -11.14 -0.84
CA LYS A 34 -8.32 -11.25 -1.44
C LYS A 34 -8.41 -12.02 -2.77
N PRO A 35 -7.78 -11.51 -3.84
CA PRO A 35 -7.61 -12.32 -5.03
C PRO A 35 -6.76 -13.54 -4.69
N SER A 36 -7.30 -14.72 -4.87
CA SER A 36 -6.60 -15.98 -4.64
C SER A 36 -6.27 -16.63 -5.99
N GLY A 37 -4.99 -16.78 -6.28
CA GLY A 37 -4.54 -17.56 -7.43
C GLY A 37 -3.09 -17.28 -7.81
N PRO A 38 -2.29 -18.31 -8.12
CA PRO A 38 -1.02 -18.14 -8.78
C PRO A 38 -1.25 -18.05 -10.29
N GLY A 39 -0.88 -16.96 -10.90
CA GLY A 39 -0.93 -16.84 -12.35
C GLY A 39 -0.84 -15.40 -12.81
N ALA A 40 0.01 -15.17 -13.79
CA ALA A 40 0.09 -13.92 -14.50
C ALA A 40 -1.30 -13.54 -15.04
N ASP A 41 -1.70 -12.30 -14.86
CA ASP A 41 -2.83 -11.59 -15.42
C ASP A 41 -4.25 -12.00 -14.97
N ASP A 42 -4.56 -13.27 -14.71
CA ASP A 42 -5.89 -13.68 -14.28
C ASP A 42 -6.09 -13.46 -12.77
N GLY A 43 -6.76 -12.34 -12.45
CA GLY A 43 -7.16 -12.01 -11.10
C GLY A 43 -6.24 -11.05 -10.33
N CYS A 44 -5.15 -10.55 -10.93
CA CYS A 44 -4.33 -9.51 -10.30
C CYS A 44 -5.03 -8.15 -10.37
N PRO A 45 -5.42 -7.53 -9.23
CA PRO A 45 -6.13 -6.25 -9.26
C PRO A 45 -5.26 -5.14 -9.86
N PHE A 46 -3.95 -5.17 -9.65
CA PHE A 46 -3.05 -4.15 -10.20
C PHE A 46 -2.86 -4.25 -11.72
N CYS A 47 -3.02 -5.43 -12.30
CA CYS A 47 -3.03 -5.59 -13.75
C CYS A 47 -4.36 -5.14 -14.38
N SER A 48 -5.47 -5.25 -13.64
CA SER A 48 -6.81 -4.87 -14.15
C SER A 48 -7.12 -3.38 -14.02
N ILE A 49 -6.52 -2.68 -13.05
CA ILE A 49 -6.76 -1.25 -12.79
C ILE A 49 -6.50 -0.38 -14.03
N PRO A 50 -5.39 -0.53 -14.77
CA PRO A 50 -5.10 0.32 -15.91
C PRO A 50 -6.13 0.29 -17.04
N ALA A 51 -6.91 -0.79 -17.14
CA ALA A 51 -7.99 -0.93 -18.14
C ALA A 51 -9.29 -0.21 -17.75
N LYS A 52 -9.40 0.26 -16.51
CA LYS A 52 -10.55 1.00 -16.00
C LYS A 52 -10.42 2.49 -16.29
N SER A 53 -11.53 3.23 -16.14
CA SER A 53 -11.47 4.70 -16.01
C SER A 53 -10.67 5.09 -14.77
N ASP A 54 -10.16 6.32 -14.73
CA ASP A 54 -9.41 6.80 -13.56
C ASP A 54 -10.28 6.80 -12.30
N GLU A 55 -11.56 7.14 -12.45
CA GLU A 55 -12.53 7.15 -11.36
C GLU A 55 -12.81 5.73 -10.83
N ASP A 56 -13.14 4.79 -11.72
CA ASP A 56 -13.44 3.40 -11.31
C ASP A 56 -12.22 2.64 -10.79
N GLY A 57 -11.04 2.97 -11.33
CA GLY A 57 -9.77 2.39 -10.91
C GLY A 57 -9.12 3.10 -9.73
N LEU A 58 -9.67 4.24 -9.27
CA LEU A 58 -9.07 5.11 -8.27
C LEU A 58 -7.67 5.61 -8.66
N VAL A 59 -7.41 5.74 -9.97
CA VAL A 59 -6.12 6.16 -10.52
C VAL A 59 -6.00 7.68 -10.41
N VAL A 60 -4.94 8.15 -9.78
CA VAL A 60 -4.68 9.60 -9.62
C VAL A 60 -3.62 10.11 -10.57
N ARG A 61 -2.77 9.25 -11.10
CA ARG A 61 -1.76 9.61 -12.08
C ARG A 61 -1.35 8.40 -12.92
N ARG A 62 -1.25 8.59 -14.23
CA ARG A 62 -0.70 7.61 -15.17
C ARG A 62 0.65 8.11 -15.65
N GLY A 63 1.70 7.34 -15.40
CA GLY A 63 3.02 7.53 -16.00
C GLY A 63 3.20 6.64 -17.23
N GLU A 64 4.43 6.52 -17.72
CA GLU A 64 4.79 5.67 -18.84
C GLU A 64 4.99 4.21 -18.40
N HIS A 65 5.61 3.99 -17.25
CA HIS A 65 5.96 2.68 -16.72
C HIS A 65 5.26 2.35 -15.39
N VAL A 66 4.80 3.39 -14.68
CA VAL A 66 4.23 3.31 -13.34
C VAL A 66 2.98 4.17 -13.26
N TYR A 67 2.00 3.76 -12.50
CA TYR A 67 0.83 4.58 -12.19
C TYR A 67 0.67 4.76 -10.67
N ALA A 68 -0.03 5.80 -10.27
CA ALA A 68 -0.39 6.05 -8.88
C ALA A 68 -1.89 5.85 -8.68
N VAL A 69 -2.27 5.15 -7.62
CA VAL A 69 -3.64 4.74 -7.33
C VAL A 69 -3.94 4.88 -5.84
N LEU A 70 -5.17 5.28 -5.50
CA LEU A 70 -5.64 5.25 -4.12
C LEU A 70 -5.84 3.80 -3.66
N ASN A 71 -5.44 3.51 -2.43
CA ASN A 71 -5.69 2.20 -1.85
C ASN A 71 -7.17 2.03 -1.51
N LEU A 72 -7.80 0.99 -2.03
CA LEU A 72 -9.20 0.66 -1.73
C LEU A 72 -9.42 0.33 -0.24
N TYR A 73 -8.37 -0.16 0.43
CA TYR A 73 -8.37 -0.48 1.87
C TYR A 73 -7.29 0.36 2.57
N PRO A 74 -7.51 1.68 2.71
CA PRO A 74 -6.47 2.61 3.15
C PRO A 74 -6.04 2.37 4.60
N TYR A 75 -4.77 2.58 4.90
CA TYR A 75 -4.30 2.65 6.29
C TYR A 75 -4.72 3.95 6.96
N ASN A 76 -4.73 5.03 6.17
CA ASN A 76 -5.16 6.35 6.58
C ASN A 76 -5.74 7.09 5.37
N GLY A 77 -6.47 8.18 5.58
CA GLY A 77 -7.04 8.96 4.47
C GLY A 77 -5.98 9.42 3.48
N GLY A 78 -6.22 9.22 2.17
CA GLY A 78 -5.27 9.58 1.13
C GLY A 78 -4.12 8.59 0.92
N HIS A 79 -4.20 7.39 1.46
CA HIS A 79 -3.22 6.33 1.22
C HIS A 79 -3.12 6.01 -0.27
N LEU A 80 -2.00 6.38 -0.87
CA LEU A 80 -1.66 6.12 -2.26
C LEU A 80 -0.71 4.93 -2.39
N MET A 81 -0.72 4.34 -3.57
CA MET A 81 0.29 3.38 -3.99
C MET A 81 0.85 3.78 -5.35
N THR A 82 2.15 3.57 -5.56
CA THR A 82 2.79 3.61 -6.88
C THR A 82 3.07 2.18 -7.34
N VAL A 83 2.63 1.87 -8.55
CA VAL A 83 2.55 0.49 -9.05
C VAL A 83 3.08 0.44 -10.48
N PRO A 84 4.05 -0.45 -10.80
CA PRO A 84 4.45 -0.70 -12.19
C PRO A 84 3.29 -1.27 -13.00
N TYR A 85 3.18 -0.89 -14.28
CA TYR A 85 2.21 -1.54 -15.18
C TYR A 85 2.55 -3.00 -15.41
N ARG A 86 3.85 -3.31 -15.48
CA ARG A 86 4.32 -4.67 -15.68
C ARG A 86 4.11 -5.51 -14.42
N HIS A 87 3.58 -6.72 -14.59
CA HIS A 87 3.41 -7.68 -13.52
C HIS A 87 4.77 -8.20 -13.05
N VAL A 88 5.29 -7.65 -11.97
CA VAL A 88 6.60 -7.96 -11.41
C VAL A 88 6.50 -8.05 -9.89
N ALA A 89 7.07 -9.07 -9.29
CA ALA A 89 7.00 -9.33 -7.86
C ALA A 89 8.21 -8.79 -7.09
N ASP A 90 9.38 -8.77 -7.71
CA ASP A 90 10.63 -8.45 -7.06
C ASP A 90 11.14 -7.07 -7.46
N TYR A 91 11.53 -6.29 -6.46
CA TYR A 91 12.09 -4.94 -6.67
C TYR A 91 13.34 -4.96 -7.55
N THR A 92 14.16 -6.00 -7.40
CA THR A 92 15.40 -6.14 -8.18
C THR A 92 15.16 -6.43 -9.67
N ASP A 93 13.95 -6.85 -10.04
CA ASP A 93 13.53 -7.09 -11.42
C ASP A 93 12.96 -5.86 -12.12
N LEU A 94 12.83 -4.72 -11.41
CA LEU A 94 12.44 -3.46 -12.03
C LEU A 94 13.53 -3.00 -13.01
N THR A 95 13.09 -2.44 -14.13
CA THR A 95 14.01 -1.72 -15.02
C THR A 95 14.44 -0.40 -14.40
N ASP A 96 15.55 0.18 -14.89
CA ASP A 96 16.00 1.50 -14.42
C ASP A 96 14.95 2.58 -14.68
N ALA A 97 14.22 2.49 -15.80
CA ALA A 97 13.16 3.41 -16.14
C ALA A 97 11.96 3.29 -15.17
N GLU A 98 11.54 2.08 -14.85
CA GLU A 98 10.49 1.82 -13.85
C GLU A 98 10.91 2.35 -12.48
N THR A 99 12.15 2.09 -12.07
CA THR A 99 12.68 2.55 -10.78
C THR A 99 12.72 4.08 -10.71
N ALA A 100 13.18 4.75 -11.75
CA ALA A 100 13.24 6.21 -11.81
C ALA A 100 11.84 6.84 -11.77
N GLU A 101 10.90 6.31 -12.53
CA GLU A 101 9.53 6.83 -12.56
C GLU A 101 8.77 6.55 -11.25
N LEU A 102 9.00 5.41 -10.62
CA LEU A 102 8.43 5.09 -9.32
C LEU A 102 8.86 6.13 -8.26
N ALA A 103 10.14 6.48 -8.24
CA ALA A 103 10.65 7.52 -7.35
C ALA A 103 10.06 8.91 -7.69
N LEU A 104 9.94 9.26 -8.96
CA LEU A 104 9.37 10.53 -9.40
C LEU A 104 7.89 10.64 -9.01
N LEU A 105 7.08 9.63 -9.29
CA LEU A 105 5.66 9.62 -8.91
C LEU A 105 5.47 9.65 -7.39
N THR A 106 6.35 9.03 -6.62
CA THR A 106 6.34 9.11 -5.16
C THR A 106 6.52 10.56 -4.68
N LYS A 107 7.48 11.29 -5.23
CA LYS A 107 7.69 12.72 -4.92
C LYS A 107 6.46 13.56 -5.26
N GLN A 108 5.88 13.34 -6.44
CA GLN A 108 4.68 14.05 -6.90
C GLN A 108 3.48 13.75 -5.99
N ALA A 109 3.27 12.48 -5.62
CA ALA A 109 2.21 12.06 -4.71
C ALA A 109 2.33 12.72 -3.33
N MET A 110 3.53 12.73 -2.76
CA MET A 110 3.77 13.39 -1.46
C MET A 110 3.49 14.90 -1.52
N THR A 111 3.88 15.57 -2.59
CA THR A 111 3.61 16.98 -2.80
C THR A 111 2.11 17.24 -2.90
N ALA A 112 1.41 16.45 -3.71
CA ALA A 112 -0.04 16.57 -3.87
C ALA A 112 -0.79 16.33 -2.54
N LEU A 113 -0.40 15.30 -1.80
CA LEU A 113 -1.01 14.97 -0.50
C LEU A 113 -0.77 16.07 0.54
N ARG A 114 0.41 16.68 0.60
CA ARG A 114 0.65 17.84 1.47
C ARG A 114 -0.26 19.00 1.12
N THR A 115 -0.39 19.31 -0.16
CA THR A 115 -1.24 20.41 -0.63
C THR A 115 -2.71 20.14 -0.35
N ALA A 116 -3.19 18.93 -0.60
CA ALA A 116 -4.60 18.58 -0.48
C ALA A 116 -5.07 18.34 0.96
N SER A 117 -4.19 17.83 1.83
CA SER A 117 -4.58 17.32 3.15
C SER A 117 -3.79 17.90 4.32
N GLY A 118 -2.75 18.66 4.07
CA GLY A 118 -1.88 19.18 5.11
C GLY A 118 -1.14 18.09 5.89
N ALA A 119 -0.78 16.99 5.24
CA ALA A 119 -0.08 15.89 5.90
C ALA A 119 1.21 16.34 6.59
N HIS A 120 1.41 15.93 7.84
CA HIS A 120 2.58 16.28 8.63
C HIS A 120 3.79 15.40 8.29
N GLY A 121 3.55 14.17 7.87
CA GLY A 121 4.57 13.20 7.54
C GLY A 121 4.03 12.08 6.66
N PHE A 122 4.89 11.10 6.35
CA PHE A 122 4.53 9.96 5.51
C PHE A 122 5.23 8.69 6.00
N ASN A 123 4.54 7.57 5.90
CA ASN A 123 5.16 6.26 5.87
C ASN A 123 5.21 5.79 4.42
N ILE A 124 6.42 5.49 3.95
CA ILE A 124 6.68 5.06 2.56
C ILE A 124 7.40 3.72 2.63
N GLY A 125 6.95 2.76 1.85
CA GLY A 125 7.60 1.46 1.82
C GLY A 125 6.87 0.42 0.99
N MET A 126 7.54 -0.70 0.79
CA MET A 126 7.03 -1.89 0.11
C MET A 126 7.13 -3.09 1.03
N ASN A 127 6.13 -3.96 0.95
CA ASN A 127 6.22 -5.29 1.51
C ASN A 127 6.47 -6.26 0.36
N GLN A 128 7.65 -6.86 0.30
CA GLN A 128 8.01 -7.82 -0.73
C GLN A 128 8.00 -9.23 -0.15
N GLY A 129 7.20 -10.10 -0.77
CA GLY A 129 6.99 -11.45 -0.31
C GLY A 129 5.96 -11.57 0.83
N THR A 130 5.37 -12.75 0.97
CA THR A 130 4.32 -13.02 1.97
C THR A 130 4.82 -12.91 3.41
N VAL A 131 6.07 -13.29 3.65
CA VAL A 131 6.72 -13.20 4.97
C VAL A 131 6.86 -11.76 5.45
N ALA A 132 7.00 -10.82 4.51
CA ALA A 132 7.07 -9.39 4.80
C ALA A 132 5.68 -8.72 4.88
N GLY A 133 4.60 -9.49 4.77
CA GLY A 133 3.23 -8.98 4.88
C GLY A 133 2.64 -8.43 3.58
N ALA A 134 3.18 -8.81 2.41
CA ALA A 134 2.61 -8.41 1.14
C ALA A 134 1.21 -9.01 0.97
N GLY A 135 0.20 -8.16 0.81
CA GLY A 135 -1.18 -8.59 0.55
C GLY A 135 -1.35 -9.16 -0.86
N ILE A 136 -0.64 -8.58 -1.83
CA ILE A 136 -0.56 -9.03 -3.23
C ILE A 136 0.92 -9.22 -3.54
N ALA A 137 1.46 -10.39 -3.17
CA ALA A 137 2.89 -10.67 -3.25
C ALA A 137 3.42 -10.76 -4.70
N ALA A 138 2.55 -11.10 -5.66
CA ALA A 138 2.91 -11.30 -7.05
C ALA A 138 3.06 -10.00 -7.86
N HIS A 139 2.63 -8.86 -7.33
CA HIS A 139 2.72 -7.59 -8.01
C HIS A 139 3.23 -6.50 -7.07
N LEU A 140 4.43 -6.04 -7.33
CA LEU A 140 5.12 -5.03 -6.52
C LEU A 140 4.33 -3.72 -6.48
N HIS A 141 4.19 -3.15 -5.29
CA HIS A 141 3.54 -1.87 -5.08
C HIS A 141 4.15 -1.16 -3.88
N GLN A 142 4.34 0.15 -4.02
CA GLN A 142 4.87 0.97 -2.94
C GLN A 142 3.75 1.77 -2.29
N HIS A 143 3.65 1.65 -0.98
CA HIS A 143 2.72 2.42 -0.17
C HIS A 143 3.25 3.82 0.11
N ILE A 144 2.36 4.81 0.07
CA ILE A 144 2.58 6.20 0.48
C ILE A 144 1.43 6.56 1.41
N VAL A 145 1.67 6.53 2.70
CA VAL A 145 0.65 6.75 3.73
C VAL A 145 0.86 8.10 4.39
N PRO A 146 -0.03 9.07 4.18
CA PRO A 146 0.07 10.36 4.87
C PRO A 146 -0.23 10.18 6.37
N ARG A 147 0.46 10.97 7.18
CA ARG A 147 0.36 10.93 8.64
C ARG A 147 0.13 12.33 9.20
N TRP A 148 -0.64 12.39 10.28
CA TRP A 148 -0.88 13.61 11.07
C TRP A 148 -0.59 13.34 12.54
N GLY A 149 -0.19 14.37 13.28
CA GLY A 149 -0.12 14.26 14.73
C GLY A 149 -1.49 13.94 15.31
N GLY A 150 -1.57 12.86 16.11
CA GLY A 150 -2.83 12.41 16.71
C GLY A 150 -3.66 11.45 15.87
N ASP A 151 -3.13 10.91 14.78
CA ASP A 151 -3.80 9.90 13.94
C ASP A 151 -3.62 8.46 14.45
N THR A 152 -2.96 8.25 15.58
CA THR A 152 -2.66 6.95 16.23
C THR A 152 -3.44 6.77 17.52
#